data_a8fa71cba299396b137f2a5641b43ae1
#
_entry.id   a8fa71cba299396b137f2a5641b43ae1
#
_cell.length_a   1.000
_cell.length_b   1.000
_cell.length_c   1.000
_cell.angle_alpha   90.00
_cell.angle_beta   90.00
_cell.angle_gamma   90.00
#
_symmetry.space_group_name_H-M   'P 1'
#
loop_
_entity.id
_entity.type
_entity.pdbx_description
1 polymer ?
#
loop_
_entity_poly.entity_id
_entity_poly.type
_entity_poly.pdbx_seq_one_letter_code
_entity_poly.pdbx_strand_id
1 'polypeptide(L)'
;MVLIRRLDLNLKEKEDFLGLMSTSLSLHSIKWLEWKYTKNPIISGVPTVFGAIDKNSGKLVGIRPFLACNIVRGNKIFKAAQPCDTVVHPDYRGKGIFTEMNKVAIVELKKDGYDLFFNFPNRNSQPGNLKMGWKKHLSLMNPWLLIIFPG
;
A
#
# COMPACT_ATOMS: atom_id res chain seq x y z
N MET A 1 6.09 -3.45 -20.21
CA MET A 1 5.28 -4.41 -19.39
C MET A 1 5.83 -4.42 -17.97
N VAL A 2 4.98 -4.37 -16.95
CA VAL A 2 5.39 -4.41 -15.54
C VAL A 2 5.05 -5.75 -14.90
N LEU A 3 5.89 -6.18 -13.95
CA LEU A 3 5.64 -7.27 -13.02
C LEU A 3 5.20 -6.66 -11.69
N ILE A 4 4.06 -7.08 -11.17
CA ILE A 4 3.60 -6.66 -9.84
C ILE A 4 3.78 -7.82 -8.87
N ARG A 5 4.46 -7.56 -7.75
CA ARG A 5 4.67 -8.53 -6.69
C ARG A 5 4.86 -7.86 -5.34
N ARG A 6 4.80 -8.66 -4.29
CA ARG A 6 5.28 -8.25 -2.98
C ARG A 6 6.79 -8.04 -3.02
N LEU A 7 7.30 -7.04 -2.31
CA LEU A 7 8.73 -6.79 -2.14
C LEU A 7 9.23 -7.48 -0.87
N ASP A 8 10.41 -8.06 -0.95
CA ASP A 8 11.08 -8.69 0.21
C ASP A 8 11.78 -7.65 1.09
N LEU A 9 11.93 -6.44 0.57
CA LEU A 9 12.62 -5.32 1.19
C LEU A 9 14.07 -5.66 1.57
N ASN A 10 14.77 -6.37 0.68
CA ASN A 10 16.23 -6.47 0.75
C ASN A 10 16.87 -5.08 0.59
N LEU A 11 18.16 -4.95 0.79
CA LEU A 11 18.83 -3.63 0.80
C LEU A 11 18.56 -2.85 -0.50
N LYS A 12 18.72 -3.50 -1.65
CA LYS A 12 18.47 -2.87 -2.97
C LYS A 12 17.02 -2.40 -3.11
N GLU A 13 16.06 -3.22 -2.74
CA GLU A 13 14.64 -2.84 -2.81
C GLU A 13 14.27 -1.70 -1.86
N LYS A 14 14.91 -1.61 -0.70
CA LYS A 14 14.76 -0.47 0.22
C LYS A 14 15.28 0.82 -0.40
N GLU A 15 16.46 0.76 -1.03
CA GLU A 15 17.05 1.91 -1.72
C GLU A 15 16.20 2.34 -2.92
N ASP A 16 15.76 1.40 -3.76
CA ASP A 16 14.87 1.65 -4.90
C ASP A 16 13.52 2.25 -4.44
N PHE A 17 12.96 1.75 -3.34
CA PHE A 17 11.74 2.28 -2.73
C PHE A 17 11.91 3.73 -2.31
N LEU A 18 12.96 4.04 -1.55
CA LEU A 18 13.23 5.39 -1.07
C LEU A 18 13.56 6.35 -2.21
N GLY A 19 14.29 5.89 -3.21
CA GLY A 19 14.57 6.64 -4.43
C GLY A 19 13.31 6.99 -5.21
N LEU A 20 12.42 6.02 -5.41
CA LEU A 20 11.13 6.25 -6.07
C LEU A 20 10.23 7.18 -5.24
N MET A 21 10.18 6.99 -3.93
CA MET A 21 9.39 7.81 -3.04
C MET A 21 9.81 9.29 -3.07
N SER A 22 11.10 9.57 -3.14
CA SER A 22 11.65 10.93 -3.20
C SER A 22 11.23 11.70 -4.46
N THR A 23 10.78 11.02 -5.51
CA THR A 23 10.31 11.69 -6.75
C THR A 23 8.96 12.40 -6.57
N SER A 24 8.19 12.07 -5.57
CA SER A 24 6.80 12.55 -5.43
C SER A 24 6.35 12.82 -4.00
N LEU A 25 7.12 12.36 -3.02
CA LEU A 25 6.85 12.50 -1.58
C LEU A 25 8.10 13.05 -0.87
N SER A 26 8.18 12.84 0.45
CA SER A 26 9.31 13.29 1.27
C SER A 26 10.46 12.28 1.26
N LEU A 27 11.65 12.78 1.55
CA LEU A 27 12.83 11.96 1.81
C LEU A 27 12.70 11.27 3.17
N HIS A 28 13.01 9.98 3.20
CA HIS A 28 13.04 9.18 4.41
C HIS A 28 14.29 8.29 4.48
N SER A 29 14.58 7.77 5.66
CA SER A 29 15.70 6.85 5.88
C SER A 29 15.28 5.38 5.78
N ILE A 30 16.26 4.48 5.61
CA ILE A 30 16.04 3.04 5.70
C ILE A 30 15.45 2.66 7.06
N LYS A 31 15.89 3.30 8.16
CA LYS A 31 15.34 3.05 9.50
C LYS A 31 13.85 3.36 9.59
N TRP A 32 13.41 4.46 8.97
CA TRP A 32 11.99 4.80 8.90
C TRP A 32 11.19 3.74 8.12
N LEU A 33 11.70 3.30 6.96
CA LEU A 33 11.07 2.28 6.15
C LEU A 33 10.96 0.95 6.93
N GLU A 34 12.03 0.53 7.58
CA GLU A 34 12.06 -0.68 8.39
C GLU A 34 11.07 -0.62 9.56
N TRP A 35 11.07 0.49 10.30
CA TRP A 35 10.11 0.68 11.39
C TRP A 35 8.67 0.51 10.93
N LYS A 36 8.34 1.08 9.78
CA LYS A 36 6.97 1.13 9.29
C LYS A 36 6.50 -0.18 8.63
N TYR A 37 7.38 -0.84 7.86
CA TYR A 37 6.99 -1.90 6.94
C TYR A 37 7.66 -3.27 7.17
N THR A 38 8.63 -3.38 8.05
CA THR A 38 9.27 -4.66 8.39
C THR A 38 9.32 -4.94 9.88
N LYS A 39 9.53 -3.92 10.71
CA LYS A 39 9.63 -4.06 12.17
C LYS A 39 8.33 -3.69 12.91
N ASN A 40 7.27 -3.39 12.19
CA ASN A 40 5.95 -3.15 12.77
C ASN A 40 5.46 -4.43 13.47
N PRO A 41 5.08 -4.39 14.76
CA PRO A 41 4.75 -5.59 15.53
C PRO A 41 3.50 -6.35 15.04
N ILE A 42 2.69 -5.73 14.20
CA ILE A 42 1.50 -6.37 13.59
C ILE A 42 1.88 -7.19 12.35
N ILE A 43 3.06 -6.96 11.77
CA ILE A 43 3.55 -7.68 10.60
C ILE A 43 4.10 -9.03 11.04
N SER A 44 3.58 -10.12 10.49
CA SER A 44 3.99 -11.50 10.79
C SER A 44 5.19 -11.93 9.93
N GLY A 45 6.27 -11.14 9.92
CA GLY A 45 7.52 -11.49 9.22
C GLY A 45 7.54 -11.27 7.70
N VAL A 46 6.39 -11.00 7.06
CA VAL A 46 6.32 -10.74 5.61
C VAL A 46 5.96 -9.29 5.37
N PRO A 47 6.79 -8.51 4.65
CA PRO A 47 6.52 -7.09 4.41
C PRO A 47 5.18 -6.85 3.71
N THR A 48 4.52 -5.74 4.08
CA THR A 48 3.23 -5.33 3.50
C THR A 48 3.40 -4.31 2.38
N VAL A 49 4.43 -4.48 1.56
CA VAL A 49 4.79 -3.58 0.46
C VAL A 49 4.72 -4.31 -0.86
N PHE A 50 4.03 -3.71 -1.82
CA PHE A 50 3.89 -4.23 -3.18
C PHE A 50 4.55 -3.27 -4.16
N GLY A 51 5.27 -3.83 -5.13
CA GLY A 51 6.00 -3.08 -6.13
C GLY A 51 5.60 -3.45 -7.55
N ALA A 52 5.71 -2.49 -8.44
CA ALA A 52 5.66 -2.67 -9.88
C ALA A 52 7.06 -2.53 -10.46
N ILE A 53 7.56 -3.57 -11.12
CA ILE A 53 8.91 -3.66 -11.68
C ILE A 53 8.78 -3.68 -13.20
N ASP A 54 9.46 -2.77 -13.87
CA ASP A 54 9.56 -2.81 -15.33
C ASP A 54 10.38 -4.03 -15.77
N LYS A 55 9.76 -4.91 -16.54
CA LYS A 55 10.40 -6.16 -16.99
C LYS A 55 11.59 -5.95 -17.90
N ASN A 56 11.67 -4.84 -18.62
CA ASN A 56 12.76 -4.57 -19.56
C ASN A 56 14.00 -4.01 -18.83
N SER A 57 13.80 -3.10 -17.89
CA SER A 57 14.89 -2.42 -17.19
C SER A 57 15.20 -2.99 -15.81
N GLY A 58 14.31 -3.82 -15.25
CA GLY A 58 14.40 -4.30 -13.87
C GLY A 58 14.15 -3.21 -12.80
N LYS A 59 13.80 -1.99 -13.21
CA LYS A 59 13.60 -0.86 -12.28
C LYS A 59 12.27 -0.95 -11.54
N LEU A 60 12.26 -0.57 -10.28
CA LEU A 60 11.07 -0.36 -9.49
C LEU A 60 10.40 0.95 -9.94
N VAL A 61 9.20 0.86 -10.51
CA VAL A 61 8.46 1.99 -11.10
C VAL A 61 7.15 2.31 -10.41
N GLY A 62 6.78 1.51 -9.43
CA GLY A 62 5.62 1.75 -8.58
C GLY A 62 5.76 1.08 -7.23
N ILE A 63 5.25 1.71 -6.19
CA ILE A 63 5.15 1.16 -4.83
C ILE A 63 3.75 1.41 -4.27
N ARG A 64 3.21 0.40 -3.59
CA ARG A 64 1.97 0.48 -2.83
C ARG A 64 2.15 -0.22 -1.49
N PRO A 65 2.68 0.50 -0.51
CA PRO A 65 2.82 0.00 0.85
C PRO A 65 1.51 0.03 1.62
N PHE A 66 1.40 -0.85 2.63
CA PHE A 66 0.28 -0.87 3.57
C PHE A 66 0.82 -0.83 5.00
N LEU A 67 0.36 0.12 5.77
CA LEU A 67 0.61 0.14 7.21
C LEU A 67 -0.29 -0.90 7.89
N ALA A 68 0.33 -1.87 8.56
CA ALA A 68 -0.38 -2.87 9.34
C ALA A 68 -0.78 -2.30 10.71
N CYS A 69 -2.01 -2.53 11.13
CA CYS A 69 -2.49 -2.14 12.46
C CYS A 69 -3.62 -3.08 12.93
N ASN A 70 -3.96 -3.00 14.20
CA ASN A 70 -5.13 -3.64 14.75
C ASN A 70 -6.23 -2.61 14.97
N ILE A 71 -7.46 -2.97 14.59
CA ILE A 71 -8.66 -2.21 14.91
C ILE A 71 -9.47 -3.01 15.93
N VAL A 72 -9.86 -2.36 17.02
CA VAL A 72 -10.59 -2.99 18.11
C VAL A 72 -12.05 -2.49 18.11
N ARG A 73 -13.00 -3.41 18.16
CA ARG A 73 -14.42 -3.11 18.33
C ARG A 73 -15.01 -4.00 19.42
N GLY A 74 -15.29 -3.43 20.56
CA GLY A 74 -15.65 -4.22 21.75
C GLY A 74 -14.52 -5.19 22.11
N ASN A 75 -14.82 -6.48 22.22
CA ASN A 75 -13.85 -7.53 22.53
C ASN A 75 -13.21 -8.18 21.28
N LYS A 76 -13.51 -7.66 20.08
CA LYS A 76 -12.98 -8.19 18.82
C LYS A 76 -11.81 -7.35 18.32
N ILE A 77 -10.75 -8.02 17.88
CA ILE A 77 -9.58 -7.41 17.26
C ILE A 77 -9.59 -7.82 15.79
N PHE A 78 -9.48 -6.83 14.89
CA PHE A 78 -9.37 -7.02 13.46
C PHE A 78 -7.99 -6.62 13.01
N LYS A 79 -7.30 -7.52 12.28
CA LYS A 79 -6.04 -7.19 11.62
C LYS A 79 -6.36 -6.32 10.41
N ALA A 80 -5.86 -5.10 10.41
CA ALA A 80 -6.21 -4.10 9.41
C ALA A 80 -4.99 -3.61 8.63
N ALA A 81 -5.20 -3.16 7.41
CA ALA A 81 -4.17 -2.60 6.55
C ALA A 81 -4.63 -1.28 5.91
N GLN A 82 -3.79 -0.25 6.04
CA GLN A 82 -4.02 1.07 5.46
C GLN A 82 -3.00 1.32 4.35
N PRO A 83 -3.41 1.50 3.07
CA PRO A 83 -2.48 1.92 2.03
C PRO A 83 -1.99 3.34 2.30
N CYS A 84 -0.68 3.52 2.22
CA CYS A 84 -0.02 4.82 2.38
C CYS A 84 1.24 4.88 1.51
N ASP A 85 1.85 6.05 1.41
CA ASP A 85 3.12 6.26 0.70
C ASP A 85 3.16 5.68 -0.74
N THR A 86 2.01 5.65 -1.42
CA THR A 86 1.90 5.08 -2.76
C THR A 86 2.47 6.04 -3.80
N VAL A 87 3.38 5.54 -4.63
CA VAL A 87 3.98 6.27 -5.74
C VAL A 87 3.96 5.42 -7.01
N VAL A 88 3.65 6.04 -8.14
CA VAL A 88 3.93 5.53 -9.48
C VAL A 88 4.80 6.56 -10.18
N HIS A 89 5.94 6.11 -10.72
CA HIS A 89 6.88 6.94 -11.47
C HIS A 89 6.13 7.72 -12.57
N PRO A 90 6.41 9.03 -12.78
CA PRO A 90 5.68 9.86 -13.72
C PRO A 90 5.50 9.23 -15.12
N ASP A 91 6.54 8.66 -15.69
CA ASP A 91 6.53 8.05 -17.04
C ASP A 91 5.69 6.77 -17.13
N TYR A 92 5.27 6.24 -16.00
CA TYR A 92 4.47 5.00 -15.90
C TYR A 92 3.04 5.26 -15.44
N ARG A 93 2.65 6.51 -15.22
CA ARG A 93 1.28 6.89 -14.84
C ARG A 93 0.31 6.68 -16.01
N GLY A 94 -0.98 6.57 -15.71
CA GLY A 94 -2.03 6.36 -16.71
C GLY A 94 -2.09 4.95 -17.32
N LYS A 95 -1.21 4.04 -16.90
CA LYS A 95 -1.10 2.66 -17.42
C LYS A 95 -1.76 1.60 -16.52
N GLY A 96 -2.61 2.01 -15.59
CA GLY A 96 -3.34 1.08 -14.71
C GLY A 96 -2.51 0.47 -13.56
N ILE A 97 -1.22 0.81 -13.42
CA ILE A 97 -0.29 0.20 -12.44
C ILE A 97 -0.80 0.36 -11.00
N PHE A 98 -1.32 1.53 -10.65
CA PHE A 98 -1.90 1.78 -9.33
C PHE A 98 -3.03 0.78 -9.00
N THR A 99 -3.92 0.55 -9.96
CA THR A 99 -5.05 -0.38 -9.81
C THR A 99 -4.58 -1.82 -9.67
N GLU A 100 -3.63 -2.24 -10.50
CA GLU A 100 -3.12 -3.61 -10.47
C GLU A 100 -2.32 -3.90 -9.19
N MET A 101 -1.49 -2.97 -8.72
CA MET A 101 -0.83 -3.10 -7.42
C MET A 101 -1.85 -3.26 -6.28
N ASN A 102 -2.95 -2.50 -6.31
CA ASN A 102 -4.00 -2.62 -5.29
C ASN A 102 -4.68 -3.98 -5.31
N LYS A 103 -5.03 -4.51 -6.50
CA LYS A 103 -5.65 -5.83 -6.63
C LYS A 103 -4.76 -6.93 -6.06
N VAL A 104 -3.49 -6.97 -6.48
CA VAL A 104 -2.53 -7.95 -6.00
C VAL A 104 -2.35 -7.84 -4.48
N ALA A 105 -2.19 -6.61 -3.97
CA ALA A 105 -2.00 -6.37 -2.54
C ALA A 105 -3.19 -6.87 -1.71
N ILE A 106 -4.43 -6.54 -2.08
CA ILE A 106 -5.62 -6.97 -1.33
C ILE A 106 -5.73 -8.49 -1.29
N VAL A 107 -5.47 -9.17 -2.42
CA VAL A 107 -5.51 -10.65 -2.47
C VAL A 107 -4.47 -11.27 -1.54
N GLU A 108 -3.22 -10.79 -1.61
CA GLU A 108 -2.14 -11.34 -0.80
C GLU A 108 -2.32 -11.05 0.70
N LEU A 109 -2.72 -9.82 1.05
CA LEU A 109 -2.95 -9.44 2.44
C LEU A 109 -4.14 -10.19 3.06
N LYS A 110 -5.18 -10.51 2.28
CA LYS A 110 -6.26 -11.39 2.76
C LYS A 110 -5.74 -12.77 3.12
N LYS A 111 -4.85 -13.36 2.31
CA LYS A 111 -4.22 -14.65 2.62
C LYS A 111 -3.39 -14.58 3.91
N ASP A 112 -2.80 -13.42 4.22
CA ASP A 112 -2.05 -13.16 5.45
C ASP A 112 -2.96 -12.87 6.67
N GLY A 113 -4.29 -13.00 6.51
CA GLY A 113 -5.26 -12.81 7.58
C GLY A 113 -5.62 -11.36 7.89
N TYR A 114 -5.45 -10.44 6.93
CA TYR A 114 -5.97 -9.09 7.08
C TYR A 114 -7.48 -9.06 6.83
N ASP A 115 -8.24 -8.65 7.87
CA ASP A 115 -9.71 -8.66 7.87
C ASP A 115 -10.31 -7.37 7.31
N LEU A 116 -9.59 -6.25 7.44
CA LEU A 116 -10.11 -4.92 7.16
C LEU A 116 -9.10 -4.08 6.38
N PHE A 117 -9.58 -3.42 5.35
CA PHE A 117 -8.82 -2.42 4.60
C PHE A 117 -9.53 -1.08 4.70
N PHE A 118 -8.80 -0.04 5.10
CA PHE A 118 -9.33 1.32 5.21
C PHE A 118 -8.32 2.33 4.67
N ASN A 119 -8.78 3.47 4.23
CA ASN A 119 -7.91 4.48 3.62
C ASN A 119 -8.39 5.90 3.94
N PHE A 120 -7.45 6.82 4.07
CA PHE A 120 -7.67 8.26 4.11
C PHE A 120 -7.09 8.89 2.83
N PRO A 121 -7.77 8.75 1.69
CA PRO A 121 -7.22 9.17 0.42
C PRO A 121 -7.18 10.70 0.32
N ASN A 122 -6.14 11.22 -0.35
CA ASN A 122 -6.14 12.60 -0.79
C ASN A 122 -7.00 12.77 -2.06
N ARG A 123 -7.16 14.03 -2.51
CA ARG A 123 -7.97 14.36 -3.70
C ARG A 123 -7.53 13.62 -4.95
N ASN A 124 -6.21 13.35 -5.09
CA ASN A 124 -5.65 12.69 -6.29
C ASN A 124 -5.91 11.18 -6.29
N SER A 125 -5.84 10.53 -5.14
CA SER A 125 -5.99 9.07 -5.03
C SER A 125 -7.43 8.62 -4.83
N GLN A 126 -8.33 9.48 -4.35
CA GLN A 126 -9.72 9.14 -4.07
C GLN A 126 -10.48 8.59 -5.30
N PRO A 127 -10.45 9.22 -6.49
CA PRO A 127 -11.18 8.72 -7.65
C PRO A 127 -10.71 7.32 -8.07
N GLY A 128 -9.41 7.06 -8.01
CA GLY A 128 -8.83 5.75 -8.31
C GLY A 128 -9.29 4.69 -7.31
N ASN A 129 -9.30 5.01 -6.02
CA ASN A 129 -9.77 4.08 -4.99
C ASN A 129 -11.26 3.74 -5.19
N LEU A 130 -12.12 4.73 -5.43
CA LEU A 130 -13.55 4.50 -5.68
C LEU A 130 -13.79 3.60 -6.89
N LYS A 131 -13.05 3.79 -7.99
CA LYS A 131 -13.12 2.92 -9.18
C LYS A 131 -12.70 1.48 -8.89
N MET A 132 -11.86 1.25 -7.89
CA MET A 132 -11.43 -0.08 -7.46
C MET A 132 -12.39 -0.74 -6.45
N GLY A 133 -13.56 -0.16 -6.20
CA GLY A 133 -14.57 -0.73 -5.31
C GLY A 133 -14.45 -0.31 -3.84
N TRP A 134 -13.55 0.61 -3.50
CA TRP A 134 -13.53 1.20 -2.16
C TRP A 134 -14.81 1.99 -1.91
N LYS A 135 -15.41 1.80 -0.75
CA LYS A 135 -16.66 2.47 -0.38
C LYS A 135 -16.39 3.64 0.55
N LYS A 136 -17.01 4.77 0.29
CA LYS A 136 -16.97 5.91 1.19
C LYS A 136 -17.77 5.57 2.46
N HIS A 137 -17.11 5.60 3.60
CA HIS A 137 -17.78 5.45 4.88
C HIS A 137 -18.25 6.83 5.37
N LEU A 138 -19.55 6.97 5.57
CA LEU A 138 -20.14 8.17 6.15
C LEU A 138 -19.92 8.15 7.67
N SER A 139 -18.71 8.43 8.11
CA SER A 139 -18.47 8.81 9.48
C SER A 139 -18.72 10.31 9.61
N LEU A 140 -19.47 10.72 10.62
CA LEU A 140 -19.76 12.13 10.91
C LEU A 140 -18.49 12.97 11.17
N MET A 141 -17.33 12.32 11.38
CA MET A 141 -16.08 12.99 11.74
C MET A 141 -15.03 13.05 10.65
N ASN A 142 -15.15 12.25 9.58
CA ASN A 142 -14.17 12.29 8.47
C ASN A 142 -14.78 11.81 7.14
N PRO A 143 -15.13 12.73 6.21
CA PRO A 143 -15.72 12.38 4.92
C PRO A 143 -14.74 11.67 3.97
N TRP A 144 -13.48 11.49 4.34
CA TRP A 144 -12.42 10.92 3.52
C TRP A 144 -12.05 9.49 3.89
N LEU A 145 -12.72 8.88 4.87
CA LEU A 145 -12.48 7.48 5.21
C LEU A 145 -13.10 6.57 4.15
N LEU A 146 -12.28 5.74 3.52
CA LEU A 146 -12.70 4.67 2.62
C LEU A 146 -12.39 3.31 3.25
N ILE A 147 -13.39 2.42 3.25
CA ILE A 147 -13.29 1.07 3.80
C ILE A 147 -13.62 0.06 2.72
N ILE A 148 -12.86 -1.03 2.64
CA ILE A 148 -13.23 -2.25 1.97
C ILE A 148 -13.43 -3.33 3.04
N PHE A 149 -14.59 -3.95 3.05
CA PHE A 149 -14.83 -5.19 3.76
C PHE A 149 -14.61 -6.33 2.77
N PRO A 150 -13.65 -7.22 3.00
CA PRO A 150 -13.56 -8.44 2.22
C PRO A 150 -14.83 -9.27 2.45
N GLY A 151 -15.58 -9.51 1.39
CA GLY A 151 -16.70 -10.46 1.40
C GLY A 151 -16.17 -11.90 1.44
#